data_d506d65e4a3864301dcfbe925d90f3e5
#
_entry.id   d506d65e4a3864301dcfbe925d90f3e5
#
_cell.length_a   1.000
_cell.length_b   1.000
_cell.length_c   1.000
_cell.angle_alpha   90.00
_cell.angle_beta   90.00
_cell.angle_gamma   90.00
#
_symmetry.space_group_name_H-M   'P 1'
#
loop_
_entity.id
_entity.type
_entity.pdbx_description
1 polymer ?
#
loop_
_entity_poly.entity_id
_entity_poly.type
_entity_poly.pdbx_seq_one_letter_code
_entity_poly.pdbx_strand_id
1 'polypeptide(L)'
;DVMVLFGDGAGAVVVGAGDSDDERDGGLYTHAAADGSGAWNLYLKVFDISKSPIVHYDATSKADAENQYPQMVGKKVFLHAVRNMVVATNRALERTGLTWKDIDWFVPHQANLRINEAVVEYKETPKDKALNSIMWYGNTTAATVPLTIDHWRKEGRVKKGDLILSTVFGAGFTWGSAIFRL
;
A
#
# COMPACT_ATOMS: atom_id res chain seq x y z
N ASP A 1 -6.20 15.70 13.19
CA ASP A 1 -6.52 16.03 11.77
C ASP A 1 -5.82 15.07 10.85
N VAL A 2 -6.62 14.13 10.31
CA VAL A 2 -6.12 13.06 9.43
C VAL A 2 -5.90 13.57 8.00
N MET A 3 -6.65 14.62 7.60
CA MET A 3 -6.65 15.19 6.24
C MET A 3 -5.27 15.61 5.74
N VAL A 4 -4.42 16.13 6.62
CA VAL A 4 -3.06 16.59 6.26
C VAL A 4 -2.12 15.47 5.82
N LEU A 5 -2.52 14.21 6.02
CA LEU A 5 -1.71 13.04 5.64
C LEU A 5 -1.93 12.63 4.18
N PHE A 6 -3.07 12.99 3.59
CA PHE A 6 -3.45 12.56 2.25
C PHE A 6 -3.03 13.56 1.18
N GLY A 7 -2.51 13.04 0.09
CA GLY A 7 -2.25 13.76 -1.14
C GLY A 7 -3.16 13.28 -2.26
N ASP A 8 -3.30 14.10 -3.29
CA ASP A 8 -4.00 13.73 -4.51
C ASP A 8 -3.04 13.01 -5.47
N GLY A 9 -3.51 11.94 -6.08
CA GLY A 9 -2.71 11.18 -7.02
C GLY A 9 -3.51 10.09 -7.72
N ALA A 10 -3.05 9.74 -8.91
CA ALA A 10 -3.56 8.62 -9.68
C ALA A 10 -2.40 7.76 -10.19
N GLY A 11 -2.65 6.49 -10.35
CA GLY A 11 -1.70 5.55 -10.94
C GLY A 11 -2.43 4.51 -11.77
N ALA A 12 -1.83 4.10 -12.88
CA ALA A 12 -2.33 3.06 -13.73
C ALA A 12 -1.20 2.10 -14.10
N VAL A 13 -1.53 0.83 -14.20
CA VAL A 13 -0.62 -0.24 -14.64
C VAL A 13 -1.31 -1.00 -15.75
N VAL A 14 -0.59 -1.21 -16.85
CA VAL A 14 -1.05 -2.07 -17.94
C VAL A 14 -0.52 -3.47 -17.70
N VAL A 15 -1.42 -4.43 -17.57
CA VAL A 15 -1.10 -5.85 -17.42
C VAL A 15 -1.48 -6.55 -18.71
N GLY A 16 -0.56 -7.29 -19.29
CA GLY A 16 -0.77 -8.07 -20.49
C GLY A 16 -0.25 -9.50 -20.36
N ALA A 17 -0.62 -10.37 -21.30
CA ALA A 17 0.03 -11.65 -21.41
C ALA A 17 1.49 -11.45 -21.85
N GLY A 18 2.41 -12.13 -21.20
CA GLY A 18 3.81 -12.19 -21.62
C GLY A 18 4.06 -13.40 -22.51
N ASP A 19 4.99 -13.29 -23.45
CA ASP A 19 5.43 -14.38 -24.31
C ASP A 19 6.65 -15.12 -23.73
N SER A 20 6.98 -14.87 -22.45
CA SER A 20 8.13 -15.50 -21.80
C SER A 20 7.80 -16.88 -21.29
N ASP A 21 8.61 -17.87 -21.66
CA ASP A 21 8.58 -19.22 -21.08
C ASP A 21 9.26 -19.27 -19.69
N ASP A 22 9.83 -18.16 -19.21
CA ASP A 22 10.42 -18.07 -17.87
C ASP A 22 9.34 -17.83 -16.82
N GLU A 23 9.06 -18.82 -15.99
CA GLU A 23 8.11 -18.75 -14.88
C GLU A 23 8.44 -17.62 -13.87
N ARG A 24 9.60 -17.00 -13.98
CA ARG A 24 10.04 -15.87 -13.15
C ARG A 24 9.73 -14.51 -13.75
N ASP A 25 9.13 -14.45 -14.94
CA ASP A 25 8.66 -13.22 -15.56
C ASP A 25 7.23 -12.87 -15.14
N GLY A 26 6.95 -11.57 -15.02
CA GLY A 26 5.63 -11.05 -14.72
C GLY A 26 5.24 -11.12 -13.24
N GLY A 27 4.01 -11.48 -12.97
CA GLY A 27 3.46 -11.57 -11.61
C GLY A 27 3.76 -12.91 -10.96
N LEU A 28 4.72 -12.96 -10.04
CA LEU A 28 5.16 -14.20 -9.40
C LEU A 28 4.27 -14.58 -8.20
N TYR A 29 3.75 -13.59 -7.49
CA TYR A 29 2.96 -13.83 -6.28
C TYR A 29 2.07 -12.65 -5.94
N THR A 30 0.86 -12.95 -5.51
CA THR A 30 -0.04 -11.98 -4.89
C THR A 30 -0.74 -12.58 -3.69
N HIS A 31 -0.96 -11.76 -2.66
CA HIS A 31 -1.71 -12.15 -1.47
C HIS A 31 -2.48 -10.96 -0.93
N ALA A 32 -3.72 -11.20 -0.54
CA ALA A 32 -4.55 -10.26 0.20
C ALA A 32 -5.21 -10.96 1.39
N ALA A 33 -5.36 -10.23 2.47
CA ALA A 33 -6.04 -10.69 3.68
C ALA A 33 -6.80 -9.53 4.34
N ALA A 34 -7.76 -9.84 5.19
CA ALA A 34 -8.58 -8.87 5.89
C ALA A 34 -8.92 -9.33 7.30
N ASP A 35 -9.11 -8.36 8.20
CA ASP A 35 -9.63 -8.54 9.55
C ASP A 35 -10.64 -7.43 9.87
N GLY A 36 -11.92 -7.74 9.78
CA GLY A 36 -13.02 -6.80 10.00
C GLY A 36 -13.13 -6.32 11.47
N SER A 37 -12.49 -6.97 12.43
CA SER A 37 -12.48 -6.53 13.83
C SER A 37 -11.81 -5.15 13.99
N GLY A 38 -10.96 -4.77 13.05
CA GLY A 38 -10.27 -3.48 12.99
C GLY A 38 -11.05 -2.35 12.31
N ALA A 39 -12.24 -2.60 11.75
CA ALA A 39 -12.97 -1.67 10.89
C ALA A 39 -13.13 -0.25 11.47
N TRP A 40 -13.48 -0.16 12.75
CA TRP A 40 -13.68 1.13 13.44
C TRP A 40 -12.39 1.85 13.88
N ASN A 41 -11.22 1.34 13.52
CA ASN A 41 -9.96 2.02 13.80
C ASN A 41 -9.47 2.88 12.63
N LEU A 42 -9.98 2.64 11.42
CA LEU A 42 -9.72 3.44 10.23
C LEU A 42 -10.92 3.31 9.28
N TYR A 43 -11.72 4.36 9.16
CA TYR A 43 -12.94 4.32 8.38
C TYR A 43 -13.37 5.69 7.87
N LEU A 44 -14.28 5.69 6.89
CA LEU A 44 -14.96 6.87 6.36
C LEU A 44 -16.44 6.53 6.23
N LYS A 45 -17.30 7.26 6.94
CA LYS A 45 -18.75 6.97 7.00
C LYS A 45 -19.54 7.45 5.78
N VAL A 46 -19.02 8.41 5.04
CA VAL A 46 -19.75 9.03 3.91
C VAL A 46 -20.11 8.03 2.81
N PHE A 47 -19.39 6.93 2.72
CA PHE A 47 -19.65 5.85 1.76
C PHE A 47 -20.48 4.70 2.35
N ASP A 48 -21.31 4.99 3.34
CA ASP A 48 -22.26 3.99 3.88
C ASP A 48 -23.38 3.71 2.86
N ILE A 49 -23.12 2.73 1.99
CA ILE A 49 -24.04 2.27 0.94
C ILE A 49 -25.32 1.63 1.49
N SER A 50 -25.40 1.38 2.81
CA SER A 50 -26.62 0.84 3.44
C SER A 50 -27.77 1.86 3.46
N LYS A 51 -27.50 3.14 3.25
CA LYS A 51 -28.47 4.23 3.42
C LYS A 51 -29.07 4.79 2.14
N SER A 52 -28.52 4.55 0.96
CA SER A 52 -29.14 4.92 -0.34
C SER A 52 -28.20 4.59 -1.50
N PRO A 53 -28.67 4.32 -2.72
CA PRO A 53 -27.83 4.25 -3.91
C PRO A 53 -27.16 5.59 -4.27
N ILE A 54 -27.64 6.71 -3.70
CA ILE A 54 -27.02 8.03 -3.84
C ILE A 54 -27.11 8.69 -2.46
N VAL A 55 -25.98 8.81 -1.80
CA VAL A 55 -25.89 9.58 -0.56
C VAL A 55 -26.14 11.04 -0.91
N HIS A 56 -27.32 11.55 -0.57
CA HIS A 56 -27.58 12.97 -0.59
C HIS A 56 -26.81 13.60 0.57
N TYR A 57 -25.71 14.20 0.19
CA TYR A 57 -24.80 14.87 1.08
C TYR A 57 -25.36 16.28 1.39
N ASP A 58 -25.75 16.51 2.63
CA ASP A 58 -26.06 17.85 3.11
C ASP A 58 -24.84 18.48 3.77
N ALA A 59 -24.10 19.28 3.00
CA ALA A 59 -22.93 20.01 3.46
C ALA A 59 -23.22 20.97 4.64
N THR A 60 -24.49 21.26 4.91
CA THR A 60 -24.91 22.18 5.98
C THR A 60 -25.12 21.47 7.31
N SER A 61 -25.28 20.14 7.29
CA SER A 61 -25.42 19.31 8.47
C SER A 61 -24.08 19.10 9.17
N LYS A 62 -23.98 19.49 10.44
CA LYS A 62 -22.77 19.26 11.23
C LYS A 62 -22.44 17.77 11.36
N ALA A 63 -23.44 16.91 11.48
CA ALA A 63 -23.26 15.44 11.55
C ALA A 63 -22.73 14.88 10.23
N ASP A 64 -23.18 15.39 9.09
CA ASP A 64 -22.68 15.00 7.79
C ASP A 64 -21.29 15.56 7.53
N ALA A 65 -20.99 16.76 7.98
CA ALA A 65 -19.64 17.33 7.93
C ALA A 65 -18.62 16.47 8.69
N GLU A 66 -18.94 15.97 9.89
CA GLU A 66 -18.05 15.09 10.67
C GLU A 66 -17.87 13.72 10.02
N ASN A 67 -18.85 13.23 9.27
CA ASN A 67 -18.79 11.93 8.59
C ASN A 67 -18.00 11.93 7.28
N GLN A 68 -17.62 13.11 6.75
CA GLN A 68 -16.88 13.26 5.51
C GLN A 68 -15.39 13.01 5.64
N TYR A 69 -14.88 13.07 6.83
CA TYR A 69 -13.44 12.96 7.06
C TYR A 69 -13.08 11.56 7.56
N PRO A 70 -11.95 11.00 7.07
CA PRO A 70 -11.42 9.76 7.60
C PRO A 70 -11.25 9.85 9.12
N GLN A 71 -11.74 8.83 9.81
CA GLN A 71 -11.56 8.65 11.25
C GLN A 71 -10.47 7.62 11.49
N MET A 72 -9.52 7.92 12.39
CA MET A 72 -8.39 7.04 12.62
C MET A 72 -7.95 7.01 14.08
N VAL A 73 -7.78 5.81 14.62
CA VAL A 73 -7.09 5.56 15.88
C VAL A 73 -5.61 5.30 15.58
N GLY A 74 -4.84 6.38 15.37
CA GLY A 74 -3.50 6.32 14.78
C GLY A 74 -2.55 5.29 15.39
N LYS A 75 -2.50 5.16 16.74
CA LYS A 75 -1.65 4.19 17.43
C LYS A 75 -2.01 2.74 17.05
N LYS A 76 -3.30 2.41 16.99
CA LYS A 76 -3.75 1.06 16.59
C LYS A 76 -3.44 0.80 15.13
N VAL A 77 -3.75 1.77 14.25
CA VAL A 77 -3.44 1.68 12.82
C VAL A 77 -1.95 1.44 12.60
N PHE A 78 -1.07 2.20 13.26
CA PHE A 78 0.37 2.02 13.16
C PHE A 78 0.82 0.60 13.54
N LEU A 79 0.40 0.10 14.70
CA LEU A 79 0.79 -1.22 15.19
C LEU A 79 0.33 -2.34 14.25
N HIS A 80 -0.93 -2.27 13.79
CA HIS A 80 -1.48 -3.26 12.85
C HIS A 80 -0.82 -3.16 11.48
N ALA A 81 -0.53 -1.97 10.99
CA ALA A 81 0.15 -1.77 9.72
C ALA A 81 1.53 -2.43 9.72
N VAL A 82 2.39 -2.09 10.68
CA VAL A 82 3.74 -2.67 10.77
C VAL A 82 3.67 -4.19 10.85
N ARG A 83 2.85 -4.73 11.79
CA ARG A 83 2.71 -6.17 11.98
C ARG A 83 2.25 -6.89 10.71
N ASN A 84 1.18 -6.41 10.09
CA ASN A 84 0.54 -7.11 8.99
C ASN A 84 1.34 -6.95 7.67
N MET A 85 2.01 -5.82 7.46
CA MET A 85 2.93 -5.66 6.34
C MET A 85 4.15 -6.58 6.47
N VAL A 86 4.69 -6.75 7.67
CA VAL A 86 5.76 -7.73 7.95
C VAL A 86 5.28 -9.16 7.66
N VAL A 87 4.09 -9.54 8.14
CA VAL A 87 3.51 -10.87 7.87
C VAL A 87 3.30 -11.09 6.37
N ALA A 88 2.75 -10.10 5.65
CA ALA A 88 2.54 -10.20 4.22
C ALA A 88 3.86 -10.33 3.44
N THR A 89 4.87 -9.56 3.82
CA THR A 89 6.23 -9.63 3.24
C THR A 89 6.85 -11.02 3.43
N ASN A 90 6.81 -11.57 4.65
CA ASN A 90 7.31 -12.90 4.94
C ASN A 90 6.63 -13.95 4.07
N ARG A 91 5.30 -13.89 4.04
CA ARG A 91 4.50 -14.84 3.27
C ARG A 91 4.85 -14.82 1.78
N ALA A 92 5.10 -13.63 1.23
CA ALA A 92 5.49 -13.50 -0.17
C ALA A 92 6.85 -14.17 -0.44
N LEU A 93 7.85 -13.90 0.37
CA LEU A 93 9.18 -14.50 0.24
C LEU A 93 9.14 -16.02 0.45
N GLU A 94 8.44 -16.49 1.49
CA GLU A 94 8.30 -17.94 1.78
C GLU A 94 7.61 -18.70 0.63
N ARG A 95 6.54 -18.12 0.07
CA ARG A 95 5.75 -18.76 -0.98
C ARG A 95 6.45 -18.81 -2.33
N THR A 96 7.34 -17.88 -2.59
CA THR A 96 8.14 -17.84 -3.82
C THR A 96 9.50 -18.52 -3.68
N GLY A 97 9.93 -18.84 -2.45
CA GLY A 97 11.29 -19.31 -2.19
C GLY A 97 12.37 -18.25 -2.37
N LEU A 98 11.94 -16.97 -2.53
CA LEU A 98 12.88 -15.86 -2.72
C LEU A 98 13.36 -15.30 -1.39
N THR A 99 14.48 -14.61 -1.47
CA THR A 99 15.12 -13.91 -0.35
C THR A 99 15.29 -12.43 -0.68
N TRP A 100 15.69 -11.61 0.30
CA TRP A 100 16.01 -10.20 0.04
C TRP A 100 17.16 -9.99 -0.95
N LYS A 101 18.00 -11.00 -1.19
CA LYS A 101 19.05 -10.92 -2.20
C LYS A 101 18.48 -10.89 -3.60
N ASP A 102 17.38 -11.60 -3.80
CA ASP A 102 16.71 -11.74 -5.09
C ASP A 102 15.83 -10.53 -5.45
N ILE A 103 15.36 -9.78 -4.43
CA ILE A 103 14.52 -8.60 -4.61
C ILE A 103 15.41 -7.39 -4.96
N ASP A 104 15.10 -6.72 -6.06
CA ASP A 104 15.79 -5.48 -6.44
C ASP A 104 15.25 -4.31 -5.62
N TRP A 105 13.93 -4.15 -5.54
CA TRP A 105 13.30 -3.04 -4.85
C TRP A 105 12.15 -3.46 -3.96
N PHE A 106 12.10 -2.86 -2.78
CA PHE A 106 10.97 -2.93 -1.85
C PHE A 106 10.14 -1.64 -1.96
N VAL A 107 8.87 -1.77 -2.38
CA VAL A 107 7.96 -0.64 -2.60
C VAL A 107 6.75 -0.79 -1.69
N PRO A 108 6.81 -0.34 -0.42
CA PRO A 108 5.68 -0.37 0.48
C PRO A 108 4.65 0.72 0.13
N HIS A 109 3.39 0.54 0.56
CA HIS A 109 2.39 1.60 0.56
C HIS A 109 2.90 2.83 1.31
N GLN A 110 2.71 4.02 0.76
CA GLN A 110 3.22 5.28 1.29
C GLN A 110 2.21 5.96 2.22
N ALA A 111 1.80 5.27 3.30
CA ALA A 111 0.87 5.85 4.29
C ALA A 111 1.57 6.73 5.32
N ASN A 112 2.75 6.31 5.78
CA ASN A 112 3.55 6.98 6.79
C ASN A 112 4.99 6.47 6.72
N LEU A 113 5.96 7.38 6.60
CA LEU A 113 7.37 7.01 6.51
C LEU A 113 7.83 6.15 7.70
N ARG A 114 7.35 6.45 8.92
CA ARG A 114 7.70 5.67 10.12
C ARG A 114 7.20 4.22 10.07
N ILE A 115 6.07 3.95 9.39
CA ILE A 115 5.60 2.58 9.17
C ILE A 115 6.59 1.86 8.25
N ASN A 116 6.97 2.49 7.14
CA ASN A 116 7.89 1.91 6.17
C ASN A 116 9.27 1.63 6.81
N GLU A 117 9.80 2.59 7.58
CA GLU A 117 11.05 2.43 8.33
C GLU A 117 10.97 1.28 9.33
N ALA A 118 9.87 1.17 10.08
CA ALA A 118 9.69 0.09 11.05
C ALA A 118 9.59 -1.29 10.37
N VAL A 119 8.92 -1.39 9.21
CA VAL A 119 8.88 -2.63 8.42
C VAL A 119 10.26 -3.01 7.90
N VAL A 120 11.00 -2.04 7.37
CA VAL A 120 12.38 -2.22 6.86
C VAL A 120 13.30 -2.71 7.98
N GLU A 121 13.26 -2.06 9.15
CA GLU A 121 14.07 -2.42 10.31
C GLU A 121 13.74 -3.81 10.84
N TYR A 122 12.45 -4.11 11.02
CA TYR A 122 11.99 -5.41 11.53
C TYR A 122 12.38 -6.57 10.61
N LYS A 123 12.44 -6.33 9.31
CA LYS A 123 12.74 -7.33 8.28
C LYS A 123 14.21 -7.39 7.89
N GLU A 124 15.05 -6.55 8.50
CA GLU A 124 16.45 -6.41 8.10
C GLU A 124 16.60 -6.18 6.58
N THR A 125 15.59 -5.52 5.99
CA THR A 125 15.60 -5.17 4.57
C THR A 125 16.77 -4.23 4.32
N PRO A 126 17.57 -4.44 3.27
CA PRO A 126 18.59 -3.47 2.90
C PRO A 126 17.93 -2.09 2.65
N LYS A 127 18.33 -1.08 3.45
CA LYS A 127 17.69 0.25 3.44
C LYS A 127 17.77 0.93 2.07
N ASP A 128 18.80 0.66 1.32
CA ASP A 128 19.03 1.16 -0.03
C ASP A 128 18.08 0.55 -1.06
N LYS A 129 17.46 -0.61 -0.77
CA LYS A 129 16.42 -1.23 -1.60
C LYS A 129 15.02 -0.70 -1.32
N ALA A 130 14.78 -0.03 -0.21
CA ALA A 130 13.46 0.50 0.13
C ALA A 130 13.19 1.84 -0.56
N LEU A 131 12.20 1.86 -1.44
CA LEU A 131 11.82 3.05 -2.18
C LEU A 131 10.65 3.75 -1.51
N ASN A 132 10.83 5.03 -1.20
CA ASN A 132 9.81 5.89 -0.64
C ASN A 132 9.59 7.11 -1.55
N SER A 133 8.36 7.60 -1.58
CA SER A 133 7.97 8.80 -2.32
C SER A 133 7.04 9.71 -1.52
N ILE A 134 6.73 9.31 -0.29
CA ILE A 134 5.78 10.01 0.60
C ILE A 134 6.19 11.46 0.88
N MET A 135 7.48 11.76 0.90
CA MET A 135 8.00 13.11 1.15
C MET A 135 7.62 14.11 0.06
N TRP A 136 7.28 13.64 -1.14
CA TRP A 136 6.88 14.49 -2.28
C TRP A 136 5.37 14.47 -2.52
N TYR A 137 4.72 13.32 -2.32
CA TYR A 137 3.34 13.11 -2.75
C TYR A 137 2.36 12.91 -1.58
N GLY A 138 2.85 12.70 -0.34
CA GLY A 138 2.00 12.30 0.78
C GLY A 138 1.41 10.89 0.58
N ASN A 139 0.34 10.62 1.32
CA ASN A 139 -0.43 9.39 1.16
C ASN A 139 -1.48 9.55 0.05
N THR A 140 -1.17 9.12 -1.16
CA THR A 140 -2.09 9.11 -2.31
C THR A 140 -2.91 7.82 -2.40
N THR A 141 -3.17 7.17 -1.25
CA THR A 141 -3.97 5.93 -1.15
C THR A 141 -3.46 4.80 -2.06
N ALA A 142 -4.32 4.20 -2.91
CA ALA A 142 -3.93 3.11 -3.81
C ALA A 142 -2.89 3.53 -4.86
N ALA A 143 -2.83 4.81 -5.22
CA ALA A 143 -1.87 5.33 -6.18
C ALA A 143 -0.42 5.36 -5.65
N THR A 144 -0.19 5.19 -4.35
CA THR A 144 1.15 5.29 -3.75
C THR A 144 2.16 4.32 -4.36
N VAL A 145 1.77 3.06 -4.60
CA VAL A 145 2.68 2.05 -5.15
C VAL A 145 3.04 2.37 -6.61
N PRO A 146 2.09 2.53 -7.55
CA PRO A 146 2.44 2.85 -8.94
C PRO A 146 3.16 4.20 -9.08
N LEU A 147 2.80 5.21 -8.29
CA LEU A 147 3.51 6.51 -8.28
C LEU A 147 4.95 6.38 -7.79
N THR A 148 5.20 5.58 -6.74
CA THR A 148 6.56 5.35 -6.27
C THR A 148 7.40 4.65 -7.33
N ILE A 149 6.86 3.63 -7.99
CA ILE A 149 7.57 2.92 -9.07
C ILE A 149 7.87 3.88 -10.23
N ASP A 150 6.88 4.64 -10.70
CA ASP A 150 7.06 5.59 -11.80
C ASP A 150 8.08 6.69 -11.46
N HIS A 151 8.00 7.25 -10.24
CA HIS A 151 8.96 8.25 -9.76
C HIS A 151 10.41 7.73 -9.85
N TRP A 152 10.68 6.58 -9.23
CA TRP A 152 12.03 6.02 -9.19
C TRP A 152 12.50 5.45 -10.54
N ARG A 153 11.54 5.12 -11.43
CA ARG A 153 11.84 4.79 -12.82
C ARG A 153 12.32 6.02 -13.59
N LYS A 154 11.69 7.18 -13.40
CA LYS A 154 12.10 8.46 -13.99
C LYS A 154 13.46 8.91 -13.47
N GLU A 155 13.74 8.63 -12.20
CA GLU A 155 15.06 8.88 -11.58
C GLU A 155 16.13 7.84 -12.00
N GLY A 156 15.80 6.87 -12.84
CA GLY A 156 16.73 5.86 -13.37
C GLY A 156 17.13 4.74 -12.38
N ARG A 157 16.50 4.69 -11.19
CA ARG A 157 16.77 3.61 -10.22
C ARG A 157 16.04 2.34 -10.60
N VAL A 158 14.75 2.42 -10.86
CA VAL A 158 13.90 1.27 -11.23
C VAL A 158 13.98 1.06 -12.74
N LYS A 159 14.23 -0.17 -13.18
CA LYS A 159 14.43 -0.53 -14.58
C LYS A 159 13.52 -1.69 -14.99
N LYS A 160 13.37 -1.86 -16.30
CA LYS A 160 12.74 -3.06 -16.86
C LYS A 160 13.53 -4.31 -16.44
N GLY A 161 12.82 -5.31 -15.98
CA GLY A 161 13.39 -6.56 -15.48
C GLY A 161 13.67 -6.58 -13.99
N ASP A 162 13.57 -5.44 -13.27
CA ASP A 162 13.74 -5.42 -11.81
C ASP A 162 12.61 -6.19 -11.12
N LEU A 163 12.96 -6.92 -10.09
CA LEU A 163 12.03 -7.67 -9.24
C LEU A 163 11.57 -6.81 -8.08
N ILE A 164 10.29 -6.50 -8.07
CA ILE A 164 9.65 -5.65 -7.06
C ILE A 164 8.93 -6.52 -6.03
N LEU A 165 9.16 -6.25 -4.74
CA LEU A 165 8.31 -6.69 -3.66
C LEU A 165 7.54 -5.47 -3.14
N SER A 166 6.21 -5.55 -3.17
CA SER A 166 5.32 -4.53 -2.60
C SER A 166 4.53 -5.11 -1.44
N THR A 167 4.30 -4.30 -0.41
CA THR A 167 3.41 -4.63 0.71
C THR A 167 2.54 -3.43 1.06
N VAL A 168 1.30 -3.70 1.40
CA VAL A 168 0.27 -2.68 1.63
C VAL A 168 -0.56 -2.98 2.86
N PHE A 169 -1.10 -1.92 3.46
CA PHE A 169 -2.07 -1.98 4.55
C PHE A 169 -3.07 -0.83 4.42
N GLY A 170 -4.33 -1.09 4.73
CA GLY A 170 -5.40 -0.10 4.64
C GLY A 170 -6.56 -0.39 5.57
N ALA A 171 -7.60 0.43 5.40
CA ALA A 171 -8.86 0.27 6.13
C ALA A 171 -9.45 -1.13 5.92
N GLY A 172 -10.19 -1.59 6.91
CA GLY A 172 -10.80 -2.90 6.88
C GLY A 172 -10.65 -3.64 8.22
N PHE A 173 -9.53 -4.00 8.81
CA PHE A 173 -8.24 -3.82 8.16
C PHE A 173 -8.04 -4.76 6.98
N THR A 174 -7.34 -4.29 5.97
CA THR A 174 -6.90 -5.10 4.84
C THR A 174 -5.40 -4.94 4.64
N TRP A 175 -4.73 -6.00 4.19
CA TRP A 175 -3.31 -5.96 3.86
C TRP A 175 -2.98 -6.96 2.76
N GLY A 176 -1.85 -6.77 2.15
CA GLY A 176 -1.41 -7.67 1.09
C GLY A 176 0.04 -7.48 0.70
N SER A 177 0.50 -8.37 -0.14
CA SER A 177 1.81 -8.30 -0.77
C SER A 177 1.77 -8.82 -2.19
N ALA A 178 2.69 -8.32 -3.00
CA ALA A 178 2.89 -8.78 -4.36
C ALA A 178 4.39 -8.84 -4.67
N ILE A 179 4.80 -9.84 -5.43
CA ILE A 179 6.11 -9.91 -6.07
C ILE A 179 5.88 -10.00 -7.57
N PHE A 180 6.51 -9.11 -8.31
CA PHE A 180 6.38 -9.04 -9.76
C PHE A 180 7.64 -8.46 -10.40
N ARG A 181 7.85 -8.81 -11.65
CA ARG A 181 8.92 -8.26 -12.49
C ARG A 181 8.36 -7.20 -13.46
N LEU A 182 9.10 -6.12 -13.62
CA LEU A 182 8.72 -5.00 -14.51
C LEU A 182 9.12 -5.24 -15.96
#